data_41215ea7a2eca23306a75d843ef04bc4
#
_entry.id   41215ea7a2eca23306a75d843ef04bc4
#
_cell.length_a   1.000
_cell.length_b   1.000
_cell.length_c   1.000
_cell.angle_alpha   90.00
_cell.angle_beta   90.00
_cell.angle_gamma   90.00
#
_symmetry.space_group_name_H-M   'P 1'
#
loop_
_entity.id
_entity.type
_entity.pdbx_description
1 polymer ?
#
loop_
_entity_poly.entity_id
_entity_poly.type
_entity_poly.pdbx_seq_one_letter_code
_entity_poly.pdbx_strand_id
1 'polypeptide(L)'
;MPKANDHMLVIGGTSGIGLPLAQAAHALGCKLTIGGRGAERVSEIAKSIDPGVTGLHVELDDPASIRAGFTAGPAIDHLVLVPIDQLATNVKNFDVAAANKAVHVKLTGYIELVHTVLPRLKPTSSIVLFSGLAKAQPYPNATMISVVNAGIIGMMRTMAVELAPVRVNSISPCLIPDSPKWEAARKGTGAFGGAGVGAFIEAVAKQAPSRRLPTVSDVIYGVFFLLDNQGMNGHDLEIDSGLQLV
;
A
#
# COMPACT_ATOMS: atom_id res chain seq x y z
N MET A 1 -15.34 9.94 -3.71
CA MET A 1 -15.15 9.13 -2.46
C MET A 1 -15.86 7.80 -2.63
N PRO A 2 -15.30 6.67 -2.19
CA PRO A 2 -16.02 5.40 -2.16
C PRO A 2 -17.39 5.58 -1.51
N LYS A 3 -18.38 4.80 -1.96
CA LYS A 3 -19.79 4.98 -1.54
C LYS A 3 -20.12 4.06 -0.37
N ALA A 4 -21.12 4.45 0.41
CA ALA A 4 -21.69 3.56 1.41
C ALA A 4 -22.15 2.25 0.76
N ASN A 5 -21.87 1.12 1.42
CA ASN A 5 -22.08 -0.26 0.99
C ASN A 5 -21.14 -0.77 -0.14
N ASP A 6 -20.24 0.04 -0.73
CA ASP A 6 -19.17 -0.52 -1.54
C ASP A 6 -18.33 -1.50 -0.70
N HIS A 7 -17.97 -2.65 -1.25
CA HIS A 7 -17.09 -3.59 -0.56
C HIS A 7 -15.64 -3.28 -0.90
N MET A 8 -14.88 -2.88 0.12
CA MET A 8 -13.45 -2.60 0.01
C MET A 8 -12.64 -3.72 0.64
N LEU A 9 -11.67 -4.25 -0.13
CA LEU A 9 -10.65 -5.19 0.34
C LEU A 9 -9.32 -4.44 0.48
N VAL A 10 -8.80 -4.36 1.71
CA VAL A 10 -7.52 -3.70 2.01
C VAL A 10 -6.49 -4.73 2.47
N ILE A 11 -5.52 -5.04 1.63
CA ILE A 11 -4.39 -5.89 2.01
C ILE A 11 -3.32 -5.03 2.66
N GLY A 12 -2.86 -5.46 3.84
CA GLY A 12 -2.04 -4.64 4.74
C GLY A 12 -2.87 -3.72 5.65
N GLY A 13 -4.17 -3.99 5.78
CA GLY A 13 -5.11 -3.22 6.63
C GLY A 13 -4.90 -3.36 8.14
N THR A 14 -3.87 -4.08 8.58
CA THR A 14 -3.60 -4.35 10.00
C THR A 14 -2.54 -3.44 10.62
N SER A 15 -1.90 -2.59 9.84
CA SER A 15 -0.83 -1.70 10.34
C SER A 15 -0.49 -0.61 9.31
N GLY A 16 0.49 0.24 9.66
CA GLY A 16 1.00 1.26 8.74
C GLY A 16 -0.08 2.21 8.26
N ILE A 17 -0.04 2.57 6.98
CA ILE A 17 -1.05 3.41 6.32
C ILE A 17 -2.35 2.61 6.05
N GLY A 18 -2.25 1.28 5.92
CA GLY A 18 -3.41 0.45 5.61
C GLY A 18 -4.48 0.43 6.70
N LEU A 19 -4.08 0.47 7.98
CA LEU A 19 -5.05 0.49 9.08
C LEU A 19 -5.89 1.78 9.13
N PRO A 20 -5.31 3.00 9.16
CA PRO A 20 -6.12 4.21 9.08
C PRO A 20 -6.90 4.34 7.77
N LEU A 21 -6.41 3.80 6.64
CA LEU A 21 -7.18 3.73 5.39
C LEU A 21 -8.44 2.84 5.57
N ALA A 22 -8.29 1.66 6.18
CA ALA A 22 -9.40 0.76 6.45
C ALA A 22 -10.44 1.41 7.39
N GLN A 23 -9.99 2.07 8.45
CA GLN A 23 -10.85 2.81 9.37
C GLN A 23 -11.60 3.95 8.67
N ALA A 24 -10.92 4.71 7.82
CA ALA A 24 -11.53 5.79 7.05
C ALA A 24 -12.57 5.27 6.04
N ALA A 25 -12.31 4.14 5.38
CA ALA A 25 -13.27 3.48 4.49
C ALA A 25 -14.51 3.00 5.25
N HIS A 26 -14.33 2.40 6.43
CA HIS A 26 -15.44 2.01 7.29
C HIS A 26 -16.29 3.22 7.72
N ALA A 27 -15.64 4.32 8.11
CA ALA A 27 -16.33 5.57 8.48
C ALA A 27 -17.15 6.19 7.34
N LEU A 28 -16.81 5.91 6.07
CA LEU A 28 -17.62 6.26 4.89
C LEU A 28 -18.80 5.29 4.66
N GLY A 29 -18.96 4.24 5.48
CA GLY A 29 -19.99 3.24 5.34
C GLY A 29 -19.66 2.11 4.37
N CYS A 30 -18.41 1.93 3.97
CA CYS A 30 -17.99 0.79 3.16
C CYS A 30 -18.09 -0.51 3.98
N LYS A 31 -18.51 -1.60 3.32
CA LYS A 31 -18.27 -2.96 3.81
C LYS A 31 -16.79 -3.25 3.69
N LEU A 32 -16.18 -3.80 4.72
CA LEU A 32 -14.73 -3.90 4.80
C LEU A 32 -14.26 -5.34 5.02
N THR A 33 -13.29 -5.74 4.22
CA THR A 33 -12.43 -6.89 4.49
C THR A 33 -10.99 -6.40 4.57
N ILE A 34 -10.26 -6.79 5.63
CA ILE A 34 -8.84 -6.50 5.75
C ILE A 34 -8.02 -7.80 5.66
N GLY A 35 -6.91 -7.73 4.94
CA GLY A 35 -5.93 -8.81 4.85
C GLY A 35 -4.63 -8.45 5.55
N GLY A 36 -4.00 -9.42 6.22
CA GLY A 36 -2.71 -9.21 6.86
C GLY A 36 -2.12 -10.47 7.45
N ARG A 37 -0.91 -10.36 8.01
CA ARG A 37 -0.15 -11.46 8.60
C ARG A 37 -0.65 -11.80 10.01
N GLY A 38 -0.59 -13.11 10.35
CA GLY A 38 -0.98 -13.61 11.67
C GLY A 38 -2.51 -13.63 11.85
N ALA A 39 -3.13 -14.82 11.78
CA ALA A 39 -4.59 -14.99 11.75
C ALA A 39 -5.31 -14.36 12.96
N GLU A 40 -4.80 -14.58 14.17
CA GLU A 40 -5.36 -14.02 15.40
C GLU A 40 -5.33 -12.49 15.38
N ARG A 41 -4.15 -11.92 15.09
CA ARG A 41 -3.95 -10.47 15.01
C ARG A 41 -4.88 -9.81 13.98
N VAL A 42 -5.03 -10.40 12.81
CA VAL A 42 -5.93 -9.85 11.77
C VAL A 42 -7.37 -9.85 12.25
N SER A 43 -7.81 -10.94 12.90
CA SER A 43 -9.15 -11.06 13.48
C SER A 43 -9.40 -10.01 14.57
N GLU A 44 -8.44 -9.83 15.49
CA GLU A 44 -8.53 -8.83 16.56
C GLU A 44 -8.62 -7.40 16.01
N ILE A 45 -7.77 -7.06 15.06
CA ILE A 45 -7.77 -5.71 14.45
C ILE A 45 -9.06 -5.47 13.66
N ALA A 46 -9.54 -6.45 12.89
CA ALA A 46 -10.80 -6.34 12.19
C ALA A 46 -11.95 -6.02 13.16
N LYS A 47 -12.07 -6.79 14.24
CA LYS A 47 -13.08 -6.57 15.29
C LYS A 47 -12.91 -5.24 16.02
N SER A 48 -11.68 -4.72 16.15
CA SER A 48 -11.43 -3.41 16.78
C SER A 48 -11.89 -2.23 15.92
N ILE A 49 -12.02 -2.44 14.59
CA ILE A 49 -12.63 -1.44 13.70
C ILE A 49 -14.15 -1.51 13.85
N ASP A 50 -14.74 -2.70 13.64
CA ASP A 50 -16.15 -2.97 13.84
C ASP A 50 -16.38 -4.50 13.84
N PRO A 51 -17.33 -5.05 14.63
CA PRO A 51 -17.66 -6.47 14.62
C PRO A 51 -18.06 -7.04 13.24
N GLY A 52 -18.56 -6.20 12.34
CA GLY A 52 -18.92 -6.58 10.96
C GLY A 52 -17.75 -6.59 9.97
N VAL A 53 -16.55 -6.15 10.37
CA VAL A 53 -15.36 -6.18 9.51
C VAL A 53 -14.78 -7.59 9.47
N THR A 54 -14.51 -8.09 8.26
CA THR A 54 -13.88 -9.40 8.07
C THR A 54 -12.36 -9.27 8.06
N GLY A 55 -11.69 -10.08 8.88
CA GLY A 55 -10.23 -10.21 8.89
C GLY A 55 -9.78 -11.51 8.24
N LEU A 56 -8.90 -11.46 7.24
CA LEU A 56 -8.36 -12.63 6.54
C LEU A 56 -6.83 -12.69 6.65
N HIS A 57 -6.32 -13.86 7.03
CA HIS A 57 -4.89 -14.11 7.04
C HIS A 57 -4.34 -14.21 5.62
N VAL A 58 -3.19 -13.58 5.36
CA VAL A 58 -2.46 -13.67 4.10
C VAL A 58 -0.95 -13.44 4.29
N GLU A 59 -0.17 -14.36 3.73
CA GLU A 59 1.26 -14.18 3.47
C GLU A 59 1.45 -14.00 1.96
N LEU A 60 1.88 -12.81 1.53
CA LEU A 60 1.96 -12.47 0.10
C LEU A 60 3.12 -13.18 -0.62
N ASP A 61 4.09 -13.71 0.11
CA ASP A 61 5.16 -14.57 -0.40
C ASP A 61 4.78 -16.06 -0.42
N ASP A 62 3.53 -16.40 -0.03
CA ASP A 62 2.98 -17.75 -0.10
C ASP A 62 1.68 -17.79 -0.94
N PRO A 63 1.74 -18.27 -2.21
CA PRO A 63 0.56 -18.39 -3.06
C PRO A 63 -0.54 -19.29 -2.48
N ALA A 64 -0.21 -20.29 -1.66
CA ALA A 64 -1.22 -21.14 -1.03
C ALA A 64 -2.01 -20.37 0.03
N SER A 65 -1.34 -19.53 0.83
CA SER A 65 -1.98 -18.61 1.77
C SER A 65 -2.93 -17.64 1.06
N ILE A 66 -2.52 -17.07 -0.08
CA ILE A 66 -3.34 -16.15 -0.87
C ILE A 66 -4.61 -16.86 -1.34
N ARG A 67 -4.49 -18.02 -1.98
CA ARG A 67 -5.64 -18.77 -2.49
C ARG A 67 -6.58 -19.23 -1.38
N ALA A 68 -6.05 -19.71 -0.26
CA ALA A 68 -6.87 -20.13 0.87
C ALA A 68 -7.75 -19.01 1.44
N GLY A 69 -7.20 -17.77 1.51
CA GLY A 69 -7.91 -16.63 2.09
C GLY A 69 -8.87 -15.93 1.13
N PHE A 70 -8.59 -15.93 -0.18
CA PHE A 70 -9.23 -14.96 -1.09
C PHE A 70 -9.96 -15.54 -2.30
N THR A 71 -9.92 -16.85 -2.55
CA THR A 71 -10.65 -17.48 -3.67
C THR A 71 -12.17 -17.27 -3.53
N ALA A 72 -12.72 -17.34 -2.31
CA ALA A 72 -14.13 -17.11 -2.03
C ALA A 72 -14.36 -15.80 -1.29
N GLY A 73 -15.58 -15.29 -1.37
CA GLY A 73 -16.01 -14.08 -0.64
C GLY A 73 -16.97 -13.21 -1.46
N PRO A 74 -17.40 -12.08 -0.90
CA PRO A 74 -18.30 -11.15 -1.60
C PRO A 74 -17.61 -10.51 -2.81
N ALA A 75 -18.41 -9.99 -3.75
CA ALA A 75 -17.90 -9.17 -4.85
C ALA A 75 -17.16 -7.95 -4.32
N ILE A 76 -16.09 -7.55 -4.99
CA ILE A 76 -15.19 -6.48 -4.59
C ILE A 76 -15.44 -5.25 -5.45
N ASP A 77 -15.76 -4.12 -4.84
CA ASP A 77 -15.83 -2.83 -5.52
C ASP A 77 -14.46 -2.15 -5.58
N HIS A 78 -13.70 -2.25 -4.49
CA HIS A 78 -12.40 -1.61 -4.36
C HIS A 78 -11.37 -2.55 -3.75
N LEU A 79 -10.20 -2.68 -4.41
CA LEU A 79 -9.06 -3.43 -3.91
C LEU A 79 -7.89 -2.47 -3.68
N VAL A 80 -7.30 -2.49 -2.48
CA VAL A 80 -6.11 -1.70 -2.16
C VAL A 80 -5.01 -2.61 -1.65
N LEU A 81 -3.84 -2.57 -2.30
CA LEU A 81 -2.66 -3.35 -1.95
C LEU A 81 -1.58 -2.42 -1.38
N VAL A 82 -1.38 -2.49 -0.06
CA VAL A 82 -0.48 -1.59 0.68
C VAL A 82 0.87 -2.22 1.04
N PRO A 83 1.00 -3.55 1.26
CA PRO A 83 2.18 -4.14 1.87
C PRO A 83 3.48 -3.88 1.12
N ILE A 84 4.53 -3.64 1.90
CA ILE A 84 5.91 -3.65 1.45
C ILE A 84 6.76 -4.33 2.51
N ASP A 85 7.69 -5.16 2.11
CA ASP A 85 8.75 -5.61 3.00
C ASP A 85 9.80 -4.48 3.12
N GLN A 86 9.94 -3.94 4.34
CA GLN A 86 10.83 -2.80 4.59
C GLN A 86 12.25 -3.30 4.79
N LEU A 87 12.95 -3.44 3.70
CA LEU A 87 14.32 -3.92 3.66
C LEU A 87 15.29 -2.80 3.29
N ALA A 88 16.21 -2.49 4.19
CA ALA A 88 17.36 -1.66 3.84
C ALA A 88 18.36 -2.52 3.05
N THR A 89 18.53 -2.23 1.76
CA THR A 89 19.44 -2.98 0.87
C THR A 89 20.36 -2.04 0.14
N ASN A 90 21.63 -2.42 0.03
CA ASN A 90 22.57 -1.76 -0.87
C ASN A 90 23.42 -2.79 -1.60
N VAL A 91 24.01 -2.38 -2.72
CA VAL A 91 24.80 -3.28 -3.59
C VAL A 91 26.09 -3.79 -2.91
N LYS A 92 26.63 -3.03 -1.93
CA LYS A 92 27.87 -3.42 -1.24
C LYS A 92 27.65 -4.58 -0.26
N ASN A 93 26.46 -4.66 0.35
CA ASN A 93 26.08 -5.70 1.31
C ASN A 93 24.73 -6.28 0.87
N PHE A 94 24.73 -6.97 -0.30
CA PHE A 94 23.50 -7.45 -0.91
C PHE A 94 23.15 -8.85 -0.44
N ASP A 95 21.96 -9.00 0.13
CA ASP A 95 21.36 -10.28 0.51
C ASP A 95 20.30 -10.68 -0.54
N VAL A 96 20.61 -11.70 -1.33
CA VAL A 96 19.73 -12.22 -2.39
C VAL A 96 18.43 -12.81 -1.83
N ALA A 97 18.49 -13.50 -0.68
CA ALA A 97 17.29 -14.12 -0.10
C ALA A 97 16.30 -13.07 0.35
N ALA A 98 16.76 -12.04 1.05
CA ALA A 98 15.95 -10.90 1.46
C ALA A 98 15.43 -10.10 0.25
N ALA A 99 16.23 -9.92 -0.80
CA ALA A 99 15.82 -9.27 -2.04
C ALA A 99 14.70 -10.05 -2.74
N ASN A 100 14.82 -11.38 -2.86
CA ASN A 100 13.79 -12.25 -3.43
C ASN A 100 12.49 -12.15 -2.63
N LYS A 101 12.57 -12.14 -1.31
CA LYS A 101 11.38 -11.95 -0.45
C LYS A 101 10.66 -10.62 -0.75
N ALA A 102 11.39 -9.52 -0.90
CA ALA A 102 10.80 -8.23 -1.27
C ALA A 102 10.07 -8.28 -2.62
N VAL A 103 10.65 -8.98 -3.61
CA VAL A 103 10.02 -9.22 -4.92
C VAL A 103 8.75 -10.08 -4.76
N HIS A 104 8.83 -11.17 -4.00
CA HIS A 104 7.69 -12.07 -3.78
C HIS A 104 6.54 -11.34 -3.09
N VAL A 105 6.81 -10.59 -2.03
CA VAL A 105 5.77 -9.86 -1.31
C VAL A 105 5.11 -8.79 -2.18
N LYS A 106 5.90 -7.94 -2.88
CA LYS A 106 5.35 -6.73 -3.49
C LYS A 106 5.06 -6.86 -4.98
N LEU A 107 5.72 -7.76 -5.70
CA LEU A 107 5.48 -7.93 -7.14
C LEU A 107 4.67 -9.20 -7.40
N THR A 108 5.26 -10.38 -7.27
CA THR A 108 4.55 -11.62 -7.62
C THR A 108 3.37 -11.92 -6.71
N GLY A 109 3.45 -11.58 -5.42
CA GLY A 109 2.33 -11.72 -4.49
C GLY A 109 1.15 -10.79 -4.79
N TYR A 110 1.42 -9.56 -5.26
CA TYR A 110 0.37 -8.67 -5.74
C TYR A 110 -0.32 -9.22 -6.99
N ILE A 111 0.46 -9.74 -7.95
CA ILE A 111 -0.09 -10.38 -9.16
C ILE A 111 -0.95 -11.59 -8.78
N GLU A 112 -0.44 -12.49 -7.93
CA GLU A 112 -1.16 -13.69 -7.48
C GLU A 112 -2.44 -13.32 -6.73
N LEU A 113 -2.42 -12.28 -5.89
CA LEU A 113 -3.63 -11.85 -5.19
C LEU A 113 -4.68 -11.30 -6.18
N VAL A 114 -4.28 -10.42 -7.10
CA VAL A 114 -5.19 -9.90 -8.12
C VAL A 114 -5.76 -11.04 -8.96
N HIS A 115 -4.92 -11.99 -9.40
CA HIS A 115 -5.34 -13.20 -10.11
C HIS A 115 -6.39 -14.00 -9.31
N THR A 116 -6.11 -14.24 -8.02
CA THR A 116 -7.01 -15.02 -7.15
C THR A 116 -8.37 -14.36 -6.97
N VAL A 117 -8.42 -13.02 -6.89
CA VAL A 117 -9.69 -12.29 -6.67
C VAL A 117 -10.41 -11.88 -7.96
N LEU A 118 -9.82 -12.14 -9.15
CA LEU A 118 -10.44 -11.77 -10.44
C LEU A 118 -11.92 -12.16 -10.55
N PRO A 119 -12.35 -13.39 -10.17
CA PRO A 119 -13.77 -13.77 -10.28
C PRO A 119 -14.72 -12.96 -9.38
N ARG A 120 -14.17 -12.21 -8.44
CA ARG A 120 -14.93 -11.37 -7.49
C ARG A 120 -14.96 -9.89 -7.89
N LEU A 121 -14.16 -9.49 -8.88
CA LEU A 121 -14.16 -8.13 -9.40
C LEU A 121 -15.35 -7.90 -10.31
N LYS A 122 -15.98 -6.74 -10.19
CA LYS A 122 -17.04 -6.25 -11.09
C LYS A 122 -16.41 -5.44 -12.22
N PRO A 123 -17.08 -5.26 -13.35
CA PRO A 123 -16.60 -4.34 -14.40
C PRO A 123 -16.37 -2.90 -13.93
N THR A 124 -17.03 -2.50 -12.84
CA THR A 124 -16.91 -1.17 -12.21
C THR A 124 -15.86 -1.10 -11.13
N SER A 125 -15.20 -2.20 -10.81
CA SER A 125 -14.20 -2.25 -9.73
C SER A 125 -13.00 -1.36 -10.01
N SER A 126 -12.32 -0.95 -8.93
CA SER A 126 -11.06 -0.23 -9.02
C SER A 126 -10.01 -0.82 -8.08
N ILE A 127 -8.77 -0.82 -8.55
CA ILE A 127 -7.59 -1.35 -7.85
C ILE A 127 -6.59 -0.21 -7.64
N VAL A 128 -6.07 -0.06 -6.43
CA VAL A 128 -4.97 0.86 -6.12
C VAL A 128 -3.79 0.08 -5.54
N LEU A 129 -2.64 0.19 -6.21
CA LEU A 129 -1.39 -0.43 -5.81
C LEU A 129 -0.48 0.62 -5.16
N PHE A 130 0.02 0.35 -3.95
CA PHE A 130 1.01 1.23 -3.35
C PHE A 130 2.39 1.01 -3.99
N SER A 131 2.94 2.06 -4.54
CA SER A 131 4.32 2.19 -4.97
C SER A 131 5.10 3.02 -3.93
N GLY A 132 5.85 4.01 -4.36
CA GLY A 132 6.57 4.97 -3.51
C GLY A 132 7.58 5.77 -4.31
N LEU A 133 7.93 6.94 -3.80
CA LEU A 133 8.77 7.92 -4.51
C LEU A 133 10.18 7.41 -4.84
N ALA A 134 10.70 6.42 -4.09
CA ALA A 134 12.02 5.83 -4.36
C ALA A 134 12.19 5.26 -5.79
N LYS A 135 11.11 5.05 -6.54
CA LYS A 135 11.13 4.67 -7.96
C LYS A 135 11.78 5.74 -8.86
N ALA A 136 11.65 7.00 -8.48
CA ALA A 136 12.13 8.16 -9.25
C ALA A 136 13.16 8.99 -8.47
N GLN A 137 13.08 9.02 -7.16
CA GLN A 137 13.98 9.76 -6.27
C GLN A 137 14.68 8.78 -5.31
N PRO A 138 15.78 8.13 -5.77
CA PRO A 138 16.48 7.11 -4.99
C PRO A 138 17.25 7.72 -3.81
N TYR A 139 17.44 6.93 -2.76
CA TYR A 139 18.27 7.28 -1.60
C TYR A 139 19.15 6.09 -1.18
N PRO A 140 20.24 6.32 -0.44
CA PRO A 140 21.10 5.23 0.01
C PRO A 140 20.35 4.13 0.77
N ASN A 141 20.74 2.88 0.55
CA ASN A 141 20.10 1.68 1.12
C ASN A 141 18.65 1.41 0.66
N ALA A 142 18.25 1.99 -0.48
CA ALA A 142 16.91 1.80 -1.04
C ALA A 142 16.89 0.91 -2.30
N THR A 143 17.97 0.16 -2.60
CA THR A 143 18.07 -0.58 -3.87
C THR A 143 16.83 -1.41 -4.17
N MET A 144 16.42 -2.32 -3.28
CA MET A 144 15.24 -3.15 -3.53
C MET A 144 13.92 -2.38 -3.40
N ILE A 145 13.85 -1.37 -2.53
CA ILE A 145 12.68 -0.50 -2.44
C ILE A 145 12.44 0.23 -3.76
N SER A 146 13.50 0.75 -4.39
CA SER A 146 13.42 1.39 -5.71
C SER A 146 12.98 0.40 -6.79
N VAL A 147 13.57 -0.80 -6.82
CA VAL A 147 13.24 -1.86 -7.79
C VAL A 147 11.78 -2.26 -7.70
N VAL A 148 11.28 -2.62 -6.50
CA VAL A 148 9.89 -3.08 -6.37
C VAL A 148 8.88 -1.95 -6.60
N ASN A 149 9.20 -0.71 -6.21
CA ASN A 149 8.33 0.44 -6.49
C ASN A 149 8.27 0.75 -8.00
N ALA A 150 9.39 0.70 -8.72
CA ALA A 150 9.40 0.84 -10.17
C ALA A 150 8.64 -0.32 -10.86
N GLY A 151 8.79 -1.55 -10.35
CA GLY A 151 8.05 -2.72 -10.82
C GLY A 151 6.53 -2.56 -10.72
N ILE A 152 6.04 -1.91 -9.66
CA ILE A 152 4.60 -1.59 -9.51
C ILE A 152 4.11 -0.72 -10.67
N ILE A 153 4.90 0.21 -11.17
CA ILE A 153 4.47 1.10 -12.27
C ILE A 153 4.25 0.31 -13.56
N GLY A 154 5.19 -0.60 -13.90
CA GLY A 154 5.03 -1.49 -15.06
C GLY A 154 3.82 -2.41 -14.91
N MET A 155 3.71 -3.08 -13.75
CA MET A 155 2.59 -3.94 -13.40
C MET A 155 1.23 -3.21 -13.52
N MET A 156 1.10 -2.06 -12.89
CA MET A 156 -0.11 -1.25 -12.89
C MET A 156 -0.57 -0.90 -14.31
N ARG A 157 0.36 -0.44 -15.17
CA ARG A 157 0.05 -0.08 -16.56
C ARG A 157 -0.44 -1.27 -17.37
N THR A 158 0.21 -2.43 -17.22
CA THR A 158 -0.19 -3.66 -17.91
C THR A 158 -1.56 -4.13 -17.42
N MET A 159 -1.76 -4.20 -16.10
CA MET A 159 -3.06 -4.60 -15.52
C MET A 159 -4.19 -3.65 -15.91
N ALA A 160 -3.93 -2.34 -16.05
CA ALA A 160 -4.94 -1.38 -16.50
C ALA A 160 -5.47 -1.65 -17.92
N VAL A 161 -4.68 -2.32 -18.76
CA VAL A 161 -5.08 -2.78 -20.11
C VAL A 161 -5.73 -4.15 -20.04
N GLU A 162 -5.09 -5.10 -19.36
CA GLU A 162 -5.53 -6.50 -19.33
C GLU A 162 -6.85 -6.71 -18.59
N LEU A 163 -7.12 -5.90 -17.55
CA LEU A 163 -8.29 -6.04 -16.71
C LEU A 163 -9.44 -5.10 -17.08
N ALA A 164 -9.28 -4.31 -18.16
CA ALA A 164 -10.34 -3.40 -18.60
C ALA A 164 -11.70 -4.12 -18.73
N PRO A 165 -12.80 -3.54 -18.23
CA PRO A 165 -12.97 -2.16 -17.77
C PRO A 165 -12.66 -1.90 -16.28
N VAL A 166 -12.15 -2.89 -15.53
CA VAL A 166 -11.64 -2.67 -14.17
C VAL A 166 -10.49 -1.66 -14.23
N ARG A 167 -10.55 -0.62 -13.40
CA ARG A 167 -9.51 0.42 -13.37
C ARG A 167 -8.39 0.03 -12.42
N VAL A 168 -7.15 0.21 -12.85
CA VAL A 168 -5.96 -0.06 -12.04
C VAL A 168 -5.08 1.18 -12.02
N ASN A 169 -4.79 1.69 -10.83
CA ASN A 169 -3.92 2.84 -10.62
C ASN A 169 -2.89 2.54 -9.52
N SER A 170 -1.90 3.38 -9.38
CA SER A 170 -0.97 3.33 -8.25
C SER A 170 -0.87 4.66 -7.52
N ILE A 171 -0.41 4.59 -6.28
CA ILE A 171 -0.11 5.76 -5.45
C ILE A 171 1.33 5.67 -4.97
N SER A 172 2.06 6.77 -5.10
CA SER A 172 3.48 6.88 -4.76
C SER A 172 3.72 7.95 -3.70
N PRO A 173 3.52 7.64 -2.41
CA PRO A 173 3.86 8.58 -1.36
C PRO A 173 5.38 8.71 -1.18
N CYS A 174 5.81 9.90 -0.76
CA CYS A 174 7.15 10.13 -0.24
C CYS A 174 7.26 9.71 1.24
N LEU A 175 8.10 10.39 2.01
CA LEU A 175 8.18 10.24 3.46
C LEU A 175 6.91 10.79 4.11
N ILE A 176 6.19 9.95 4.87
CA ILE A 176 4.94 10.30 5.58
C ILE A 176 5.24 10.31 7.08
N PRO A 177 5.50 11.48 7.67
CA PRO A 177 6.10 11.61 9.01
C PRO A 177 5.20 11.17 10.15
N ASP A 178 3.88 11.22 9.99
CA ASP A 178 2.87 10.79 10.97
C ASP A 178 2.46 9.31 10.78
N SER A 179 3.11 8.57 9.88
CA SER A 179 2.86 7.13 9.77
C SER A 179 3.49 6.38 10.95
N PRO A 180 2.90 5.25 11.38
CA PRO A 180 3.39 4.43 12.50
C PRO A 180 4.86 4.03 12.36
N LYS A 181 5.35 3.85 11.14
CA LYS A 181 6.76 3.58 10.84
C LYS A 181 7.69 4.70 11.36
N TRP A 182 7.38 5.95 11.04
CA TRP A 182 8.21 7.08 11.41
C TRP A 182 7.99 7.51 12.86
N GLU A 183 6.82 7.26 13.43
CA GLU A 183 6.60 7.38 14.88
C GLU A 183 7.47 6.39 15.67
N ALA A 184 7.53 5.12 15.24
CA ALA A 184 8.41 4.12 15.82
C ALA A 184 9.89 4.52 15.69
N ALA A 185 10.30 5.03 14.51
CA ALA A 185 11.65 5.51 14.28
C ALA A 185 12.05 6.67 15.20
N ARG A 186 11.16 7.64 15.47
CA ARG A 186 11.39 8.71 16.44
C ARG A 186 11.56 8.21 17.88
N LYS A 187 10.91 7.10 18.21
CA LYS A 187 11.05 6.42 19.52
C LYS A 187 12.28 5.52 19.59
N GLY A 188 13.13 5.53 18.56
CA GLY A 188 14.35 4.69 18.50
C GLY A 188 14.08 3.22 18.18
N THR A 189 12.88 2.88 17.73
CA THR A 189 12.47 1.51 17.39
C THR A 189 12.21 1.35 15.89
N GLY A 190 12.20 0.11 15.42
CA GLY A 190 11.98 -0.20 13.99
C GLY A 190 13.25 -0.09 13.13
N ALA A 191 13.13 -0.49 11.85
CA ALA A 191 14.26 -0.62 10.91
C ALA A 191 14.97 0.71 10.56
N PHE A 192 14.36 1.84 10.87
CA PHE A 192 14.88 3.19 10.58
C PHE A 192 15.08 4.02 11.87
N GLY A 193 15.00 3.39 13.06
CA GLY A 193 15.18 4.05 14.35
C GLY A 193 16.63 4.49 14.56
N GLY A 194 16.82 5.70 15.09
CA GLY A 194 18.14 6.20 15.42
C GLY A 194 18.13 7.67 15.84
N ALA A 195 19.23 8.10 16.46
CA ALA A 195 19.43 9.51 16.77
C ALA A 195 19.40 10.33 15.45
N GLY A 196 18.64 11.43 15.44
CA GLY A 196 18.59 12.33 14.29
C GLY A 196 17.40 12.12 13.32
N VAL A 197 16.53 11.12 13.54
CA VAL A 197 15.37 10.90 12.67
C VAL A 197 14.45 12.13 12.59
N GLY A 198 14.22 12.82 13.70
CA GLY A 198 13.45 14.07 13.70
C GLY A 198 14.08 15.14 12.82
N ALA A 199 15.37 15.39 13.01
CA ALA A 199 16.13 16.36 12.20
C ALA A 199 16.15 15.99 10.70
N PHE A 200 16.27 14.71 10.38
CA PHE A 200 16.17 14.22 8.99
C PHE A 200 14.78 14.55 8.37
N ILE A 201 13.69 14.24 9.09
CA ILE A 201 12.33 14.55 8.63
C ILE A 201 12.16 16.05 8.40
N GLU A 202 12.64 16.89 9.33
CA GLU A 202 12.59 18.35 9.19
C GLU A 202 13.43 18.86 8.01
N ALA A 203 14.61 18.28 7.79
CA ALA A 203 15.46 18.64 6.65
C ALA A 203 14.76 18.33 5.32
N VAL A 204 14.11 17.16 5.19
CA VAL A 204 13.34 16.80 3.99
C VAL A 204 12.12 17.70 3.83
N ALA A 205 11.42 18.03 4.91
CA ALA A 205 10.29 18.97 4.86
C ALA A 205 10.68 20.36 4.36
N LYS A 206 11.86 20.85 4.75
CA LYS A 206 12.41 22.13 4.28
C LYS A 206 12.75 22.14 2.80
N GLN A 207 13.11 20.97 2.23
CA GLN A 207 13.38 20.84 0.80
C GLN A 207 12.10 20.84 -0.04
N ALA A 208 11.00 20.29 0.49
CA ALA A 208 9.73 20.27 -0.22
C ALA A 208 9.25 21.70 -0.58
N PRO A 209 8.85 21.95 -1.83
CA PRO A 209 8.31 23.26 -2.23
C PRO A 209 7.15 23.76 -1.36
N SER A 210 6.29 22.86 -0.92
CA SER A 210 5.17 23.19 -0.02
C SER A 210 5.59 23.43 1.44
N ARG A 211 6.89 23.29 1.78
CA ARG A 211 7.45 23.45 3.13
C ARG A 211 6.85 22.52 4.20
N ARG A 212 6.15 21.51 3.78
CA ARG A 212 5.62 20.42 4.62
C ARG A 212 5.74 19.09 3.90
N LEU A 213 5.72 18.00 4.65
CA LEU A 213 5.56 16.65 4.08
C LEU A 213 4.07 16.26 4.10
N PRO A 214 3.66 15.34 3.22
CA PRO A 214 2.31 14.81 3.25
C PRO A 214 2.07 14.02 4.54
N THR A 215 0.80 13.97 4.94
CA THR A 215 0.30 13.19 6.06
C THR A 215 -0.32 11.88 5.60
N VAL A 216 -0.58 10.98 6.55
CA VAL A 216 -1.39 9.76 6.29
C VAL A 216 -2.74 10.13 5.68
N SER A 217 -3.36 11.22 6.14
CA SER A 217 -4.63 11.71 5.59
C SER A 217 -4.51 12.13 4.13
N ASP A 218 -3.45 12.84 3.74
CA ASP A 218 -3.21 13.23 2.34
C ASP A 218 -3.12 11.98 1.44
N VAL A 219 -2.46 10.91 1.91
CA VAL A 219 -2.36 9.64 1.18
C VAL A 219 -3.74 8.96 1.05
N ILE A 220 -4.52 8.92 2.14
CA ILE A 220 -5.87 8.32 2.14
C ILE A 220 -6.79 9.06 1.15
N TYR A 221 -6.76 10.38 1.12
CA TYR A 221 -7.51 11.16 0.11
C TYR A 221 -7.07 10.82 -1.31
N GLY A 222 -5.78 10.67 -1.56
CA GLY A 222 -5.27 10.23 -2.86
C GLY A 222 -5.76 8.84 -3.26
N VAL A 223 -5.78 7.88 -2.33
CA VAL A 223 -6.35 6.55 -2.57
C VAL A 223 -7.83 6.65 -2.92
N PHE A 224 -8.61 7.35 -2.13
CA PHE A 224 -10.06 7.49 -2.37
C PHE A 224 -10.35 8.22 -3.68
N PHE A 225 -9.55 9.23 -4.05
CA PHE A 225 -9.64 9.87 -5.36
C PHE A 225 -9.45 8.87 -6.49
N LEU A 226 -8.42 8.03 -6.45
CA LEU A 226 -8.16 7.02 -7.48
C LEU A 226 -9.25 5.95 -7.55
N LEU A 227 -9.82 5.56 -6.39
CA LEU A 227 -10.90 4.58 -6.34
C LEU A 227 -12.19 5.11 -6.95
N ASP A 228 -12.53 6.37 -6.74
CA ASP A 228 -13.81 6.99 -7.14
C ASP A 228 -13.78 7.60 -8.54
N ASN A 229 -12.67 8.20 -8.96
CA ASN A 229 -12.59 8.94 -10.22
C ASN A 229 -12.57 8.00 -11.43
N GLN A 230 -13.69 7.95 -12.16
CA GLN A 230 -13.87 7.06 -13.31
C GLN A 230 -12.95 7.39 -14.51
N GLY A 231 -12.41 8.59 -14.57
CA GLY A 231 -11.46 9.03 -15.61
C GLY A 231 -10.02 8.57 -15.35
N MET A 232 -9.73 7.96 -14.19
CA MET A 232 -8.37 7.56 -13.81
C MET A 232 -8.17 6.06 -14.04
N ASN A 233 -7.32 5.70 -15.00
CA ASN A 233 -6.87 4.33 -15.26
C ASN A 233 -5.44 4.31 -15.77
N GLY A 234 -4.58 3.44 -15.26
CA GLY A 234 -3.18 3.33 -15.66
C GLY A 234 -2.31 4.50 -15.18
N HIS A 235 -2.72 5.21 -14.12
CA HIS A 235 -2.05 6.40 -13.61
C HIS A 235 -1.38 6.15 -12.26
N ASP A 236 -0.22 6.77 -12.07
CA ASP A 236 0.49 6.79 -10.78
C ASP A 236 0.35 8.18 -10.15
N LEU A 237 -0.31 8.25 -8.99
CA LEU A 237 -0.53 9.48 -8.25
C LEU A 237 0.59 9.68 -7.21
N GLU A 238 1.41 10.67 -7.41
CA GLU A 238 2.48 11.03 -6.49
C GLU A 238 1.98 11.95 -5.39
N ILE A 239 2.23 11.58 -4.13
CA ILE A 239 1.90 12.37 -2.94
C ILE A 239 3.21 12.75 -2.26
N ASP A 240 3.85 13.82 -2.73
CA ASP A 240 5.24 14.12 -2.43
C ASP A 240 5.54 15.57 -2.00
N SER A 241 4.51 16.42 -1.93
CA SER A 241 4.68 17.85 -1.60
C SER A 241 5.60 18.63 -2.56
N GLY A 242 5.77 18.11 -3.78
CA GLY A 242 6.62 18.69 -4.81
C GLY A 242 8.10 18.30 -4.70
N LEU A 243 8.46 17.30 -3.90
CA LEU A 243 9.87 16.87 -3.71
C LEU A 243 10.55 16.44 -5.01
N GLN A 244 9.83 15.93 -6.00
CA GLN A 244 10.41 15.56 -7.30
C GLN A 244 10.77 16.76 -8.19
N LEU A 245 10.37 17.97 -7.83
CA LEU A 245 10.64 19.18 -8.61
C LEU A 245 11.94 19.88 -8.20
N VAL A 246 12.62 19.38 -7.15
CA VAL A 246 13.82 20.00 -6.56
C VAL A 246 14.96 19.01 -6.38
#